data_191d96d151c01cb19e4409926b5dc501
#
_entry.id   191d96d151c01cb19e4409926b5dc501
#
_cell.length_a   1.000
_cell.length_b   1.000
_cell.length_c   1.000
_cell.angle_alpha   90.00
_cell.angle_beta   90.00
_cell.angle_gamma   90.00
#
_symmetry.space_group_name_H-M   'P 1'
#
loop_
_entity.id
_entity.type
_entity.pdbx_description
1 polymer ?
#
loop_
_entity_poly.entity_id
_entity_poly.type
_entity_poly.pdbx_seq_one_letter_code
_entity_poly.pdbx_strand_id
1 'polypeptide(L)'
;MTGVESPAHVPGHGLLKGRTAVVTAAAGAGIGGATARRFLEEGARVLISDAHTRRLKEYEAELAREFGPEAVAALPCDVTDEAQVGALFEAAVAAHGRLDVVVNNAGLGGTSDLVDMTDEQWSKVLDVTLNGTFRCTRAALRAMRGTGGGVIVNNASVVGWRAQAGQAHYAAAKAGVMALTRCAAIEAAAYGVRVNAVSPSLAMHPHLVKVTTPELLAELTAREAFGRYAEPWEVANVIVFLASDYSSYMTGEVVAVSSQHA
;
A
#
# COMPACT_ATOMS: atom_id res chain seq x y z
N MET A 1 25.89 -1.67 17.82
CA MET A 1 26.26 -2.17 16.47
C MET A 1 25.92 -1.04 15.50
N THR A 2 26.86 -0.67 14.64
CA THR A 2 26.56 0.27 13.54
C THR A 2 25.60 -0.44 12.61
N GLY A 3 24.40 0.14 12.40
CA GLY A 3 23.40 -0.43 11.49
C GLY A 3 23.94 -0.56 10.06
N VAL A 4 23.38 -1.50 9.30
CA VAL A 4 23.69 -1.64 7.88
C VAL A 4 23.11 -0.43 7.14
N GLU A 5 23.91 0.26 6.35
CA GLU A 5 23.46 1.42 5.58
C GLU A 5 22.40 1.02 4.53
N SER A 6 21.46 1.91 4.26
CA SER A 6 20.53 1.72 3.13
C SER A 6 21.31 1.72 1.82
N PRO A 7 21.04 0.78 0.90
CA PRO A 7 21.68 0.78 -0.41
C PRO A 7 21.26 1.99 -1.23
N ALA A 8 21.96 2.26 -2.31
CA ALA A 8 21.56 3.26 -3.28
C ALA A 8 20.21 2.90 -3.91
N HIS A 9 19.42 3.91 -4.23
CA HIS A 9 18.16 3.72 -4.94
C HIS A 9 18.38 3.04 -6.29
N VAL A 10 17.57 2.01 -6.59
CA VAL A 10 17.68 1.24 -7.83
C VAL A 10 16.90 1.98 -8.94
N PRO A 11 17.52 2.28 -10.09
CA PRO A 11 16.82 2.91 -11.21
C PRO A 11 15.72 2.00 -11.79
N GLY A 12 14.75 2.60 -12.49
CA GLY A 12 13.69 1.86 -13.17
C GLY A 12 14.22 1.04 -14.36
N HIS A 13 13.58 -0.10 -14.61
CA HIS A 13 13.89 -1.04 -15.68
C HIS A 13 12.75 -1.20 -16.69
N GLY A 14 11.67 -0.41 -16.56
CA GLY A 14 10.50 -0.46 -17.43
C GLY A 14 9.58 -1.65 -17.18
N LEU A 15 9.61 -2.20 -15.97
CA LEU A 15 8.82 -3.40 -15.58
C LEU A 15 7.31 -3.19 -15.67
N LEU A 16 6.85 -1.95 -15.60
CA LEU A 16 5.43 -1.58 -15.66
C LEU A 16 5.11 -0.70 -16.88
N LYS A 17 5.97 -0.72 -17.90
CA LYS A 17 5.79 0.10 -19.10
C LYS A 17 4.42 -0.12 -19.75
N GLY A 18 3.66 0.98 -19.90
CA GLY A 18 2.31 0.97 -20.50
C GLY A 18 1.21 0.43 -19.59
N ARG A 19 1.48 0.06 -18.34
CA ARG A 19 0.48 -0.32 -17.34
C ARG A 19 -0.19 0.93 -16.75
N THR A 20 -1.47 0.79 -16.42
CA THR A 20 -2.23 1.80 -15.67
C THR A 20 -2.42 1.32 -14.24
N ALA A 21 -2.05 2.16 -13.28
CA ALA A 21 -2.07 1.82 -11.86
C ALA A 21 -2.89 2.80 -11.02
N VAL A 22 -3.51 2.29 -9.96
CA VAL A 22 -4.12 3.07 -8.87
C VAL A 22 -3.34 2.81 -7.58
N VAL A 23 -2.97 3.86 -6.85
CA VAL A 23 -2.32 3.75 -5.54
C VAL A 23 -3.10 4.60 -4.53
N THR A 24 -3.63 3.97 -3.47
CA THR A 24 -4.36 4.67 -2.40
C THR A 24 -3.44 5.14 -1.28
N ALA A 25 -3.82 6.22 -0.58
CA ALA A 25 -3.02 6.89 0.45
C ALA A 25 -1.60 7.23 -0.05
N ALA A 26 -1.53 7.86 -1.22
CA ALA A 26 -0.30 8.12 -1.95
C ALA A 26 0.14 9.59 -1.93
N ALA A 27 -0.38 10.41 -1.00
CA ALA A 27 -0.02 11.83 -0.88
C ALA A 27 1.31 12.03 -0.13
N GLY A 28 2.44 11.72 -0.78
CA GLY A 28 3.79 12.10 -0.28
C GLY A 28 4.65 10.96 0.27
N ALA A 29 5.37 11.19 1.37
CA ALA A 29 6.58 10.48 1.78
C ALA A 29 6.40 9.08 2.41
N GLY A 30 5.22 8.47 2.39
CA GLY A 30 5.00 7.10 2.89
C GLY A 30 5.17 6.04 1.80
N ILE A 31 4.86 4.79 2.15
CA ILE A 31 4.94 3.65 1.22
C ILE A 31 4.12 3.90 -0.05
N GLY A 32 2.90 4.47 0.09
CA GLY A 32 2.04 4.77 -1.07
C GLY A 32 2.65 5.77 -2.03
N GLY A 33 3.21 6.88 -1.53
CA GLY A 33 3.89 7.87 -2.37
C GLY A 33 5.16 7.29 -3.01
N ALA A 34 5.98 6.58 -2.24
CA ALA A 34 7.16 5.90 -2.77
C ALA A 34 6.78 4.86 -3.85
N THR A 35 5.67 4.14 -3.66
CA THR A 35 5.15 3.20 -4.66
C THR A 35 4.73 3.92 -5.94
N ALA A 36 3.99 5.03 -5.83
CA ALA A 36 3.58 5.81 -6.98
C ALA A 36 4.80 6.30 -7.79
N ARG A 37 5.81 6.84 -7.10
CA ARG A 37 7.09 7.24 -7.73
C ARG A 37 7.77 6.07 -8.41
N ARG A 38 7.94 4.94 -7.73
CA ARG A 38 8.56 3.74 -8.31
C ARG A 38 7.81 3.22 -9.54
N PHE A 39 6.49 3.27 -9.53
CA PHE A 39 5.68 2.87 -10.67
C PHE A 39 5.89 3.78 -11.89
N LEU A 40 6.02 5.10 -11.67
CA LEU A 40 6.36 6.06 -12.71
C LEU A 40 7.77 5.82 -13.27
N GLU A 41 8.76 5.56 -12.42
CA GLU A 41 10.13 5.18 -12.83
C GLU A 41 10.14 3.89 -13.66
N GLU A 42 9.21 2.96 -13.40
CA GLU A 42 9.02 1.72 -14.16
C GLU A 42 8.14 1.88 -15.41
N GLY A 43 7.74 3.12 -15.74
CA GLY A 43 7.01 3.46 -16.97
C GLY A 43 5.50 3.24 -16.93
N ALA A 44 4.91 3.12 -15.75
CA ALA A 44 3.47 3.09 -15.57
C ALA A 44 2.84 4.49 -15.67
N ARG A 45 1.54 4.54 -15.95
CA ARG A 45 0.67 5.69 -15.68
C ARG A 45 -0.02 5.47 -14.34
N VAL A 46 -0.01 6.48 -13.47
CA VAL A 46 -0.46 6.30 -12.08
C VAL A 46 -1.55 7.29 -11.73
N LEU A 47 -2.71 6.80 -11.28
CA LEU A 47 -3.71 7.57 -10.58
C LEU A 47 -3.45 7.44 -9.07
N ILE A 48 -2.99 8.52 -8.46
CA ILE A 48 -2.77 8.59 -7.01
C ILE A 48 -4.02 9.07 -6.30
N SER A 49 -4.26 8.53 -5.10
CA SER A 49 -5.42 8.90 -4.28
C SER A 49 -5.04 9.03 -2.81
N ASP A 50 -5.70 9.96 -2.12
CA ASP A 50 -5.59 10.18 -0.68
C ASP A 50 -6.82 10.96 -0.17
N ALA A 51 -7.18 10.78 1.09
CA ALA A 51 -8.21 11.60 1.74
C ALA A 51 -7.76 13.06 1.95
N HIS A 52 -6.46 13.32 1.96
CA HIS A 52 -5.84 14.63 2.14
C HIS A 52 -5.67 15.38 0.82
N THR A 53 -6.71 16.06 0.34
CA THR A 53 -6.76 16.74 -0.96
C THR A 53 -5.58 17.70 -1.21
N ARG A 54 -5.17 18.53 -0.22
CA ARG A 54 -4.07 19.49 -0.40
C ARG A 54 -2.74 18.77 -0.65
N ARG A 55 -2.36 17.84 0.22
CA ARG A 55 -1.10 17.07 0.07
C ARG A 55 -1.10 16.25 -1.22
N LEU A 56 -2.25 15.70 -1.60
CA LEU A 56 -2.40 14.94 -2.82
C LEU A 56 -2.09 15.79 -4.05
N LYS A 57 -2.64 17.02 -4.14
CA LYS A 57 -2.37 17.96 -5.23
C LYS A 57 -0.92 18.46 -5.26
N GLU A 58 -0.34 18.70 -4.10
CA GLU A 58 1.07 19.10 -3.99
C GLU A 58 1.99 17.98 -4.53
N TYR A 59 1.69 16.72 -4.19
CA TYR A 59 2.48 15.58 -4.64
C TYR A 59 2.24 15.23 -6.11
N GLU A 60 1.01 15.34 -6.61
CA GLU A 60 0.72 15.24 -8.05
C GLU A 60 1.56 16.23 -8.86
N ALA A 61 1.60 17.50 -8.44
CA ALA A 61 2.37 18.54 -9.11
C ALA A 61 3.89 18.27 -9.06
N GLU A 62 4.39 17.67 -7.98
CA GLU A 62 5.79 17.23 -7.87
C GLU A 62 6.09 16.13 -8.89
N LEU A 63 5.29 15.07 -8.91
CA LEU A 63 5.47 13.94 -9.82
C LEU A 63 5.27 14.35 -11.29
N ALA A 64 4.30 15.21 -11.59
CA ALA A 64 4.06 15.70 -12.94
C ALA A 64 5.23 16.53 -13.50
N ARG A 65 5.94 17.28 -12.64
CA ARG A 65 7.16 18.00 -13.06
C ARG A 65 8.30 17.06 -13.43
N GLU A 66 8.39 15.92 -12.78
CA GLU A 66 9.50 14.96 -12.97
C GLU A 66 9.21 13.96 -14.09
N PHE A 67 7.99 13.42 -14.16
CA PHE A 67 7.62 12.34 -15.07
C PHE A 67 6.71 12.77 -16.23
N GLY A 68 6.26 14.02 -16.21
CA GLY A 68 5.30 14.55 -17.19
C GLY A 68 3.84 14.48 -16.70
N PRO A 69 3.01 15.46 -17.11
CA PRO A 69 1.62 15.56 -16.64
C PRO A 69 0.72 14.42 -17.13
N GLU A 70 1.09 13.74 -18.23
CA GLU A 70 0.33 12.60 -18.77
C GLU A 70 0.61 11.29 -18.03
N ALA A 71 1.67 11.26 -17.21
CA ALA A 71 2.06 10.05 -16.49
C ALA A 71 1.34 9.90 -15.15
N VAL A 72 0.88 10.99 -14.55
CA VAL A 72 0.26 10.99 -13.23
C VAL A 72 -0.99 11.86 -13.20
N ALA A 73 -2.01 11.37 -12.51
CA ALA A 73 -3.22 12.10 -12.16
C ALA A 73 -3.57 11.85 -10.70
N ALA A 74 -4.37 12.74 -10.10
CA ALA A 74 -4.79 12.62 -8.72
C ALA A 74 -6.31 12.74 -8.57
N LEU A 75 -6.90 11.89 -7.74
CA LEU A 75 -8.31 11.97 -7.37
C LEU A 75 -8.45 11.77 -5.85
N PRO A 76 -9.00 12.74 -5.11
CA PRO A 76 -9.28 12.57 -3.68
C PRO A 76 -10.25 11.40 -3.45
N CYS A 77 -9.94 10.56 -2.46
CA CYS A 77 -10.82 9.46 -2.06
C CYS A 77 -10.59 9.11 -0.60
N ASP A 78 -11.67 9.11 0.16
CA ASP A 78 -11.73 8.44 1.45
C ASP A 78 -12.18 7.00 1.22
N VAL A 79 -11.34 6.03 1.56
CA VAL A 79 -11.62 4.59 1.36
C VAL A 79 -12.74 4.06 2.26
N THR A 80 -13.22 4.86 3.22
CA THR A 80 -14.40 4.54 4.04
C THR A 80 -15.71 4.87 3.32
N ASP A 81 -15.65 5.66 2.24
CA ASP A 81 -16.79 6.05 1.42
C ASP A 81 -16.86 5.22 0.12
N GLU A 82 -17.87 4.36 0.02
CA GLU A 82 -18.08 3.48 -1.13
C GLU A 82 -18.26 4.25 -2.46
N ALA A 83 -18.93 5.42 -2.43
CA ALA A 83 -19.17 6.20 -3.64
C ALA A 83 -17.87 6.82 -4.16
N GLN A 84 -17.02 7.32 -3.26
CA GLN A 84 -15.71 7.85 -3.64
C GLN A 84 -14.78 6.75 -4.16
N VAL A 85 -14.81 5.56 -3.54
CA VAL A 85 -14.09 4.39 -4.06
C VAL A 85 -14.58 4.05 -5.47
N GLY A 86 -15.90 3.97 -5.69
CA GLY A 86 -16.47 3.73 -7.02
C GLY A 86 -15.96 4.73 -8.07
N ALA A 87 -16.07 6.02 -7.76
CA ALA A 87 -15.60 7.10 -8.65
C ALA A 87 -14.09 7.02 -8.97
N LEU A 88 -13.25 6.64 -7.99
CA LEU A 88 -11.81 6.48 -8.19
C LEU A 88 -11.51 5.41 -9.26
N PHE A 89 -12.16 4.24 -9.17
CA PHE A 89 -11.92 3.14 -10.10
C PHE A 89 -12.56 3.37 -11.47
N GLU A 90 -13.71 4.02 -11.53
CA GLU A 90 -14.33 4.47 -12.78
C GLU A 90 -13.43 5.47 -13.52
N ALA A 91 -12.87 6.46 -12.80
CA ALA A 91 -11.94 7.43 -13.36
C ALA A 91 -10.67 6.76 -13.93
N ALA A 92 -10.11 5.76 -13.21
CA ALA A 92 -8.94 5.03 -13.67
C ALA A 92 -9.18 4.29 -14.98
N VAL A 93 -10.34 3.64 -15.12
CA VAL A 93 -10.73 2.95 -16.36
C VAL A 93 -11.04 3.95 -17.48
N ALA A 94 -11.77 5.03 -17.18
CA ALA A 94 -12.14 6.03 -18.17
C ALA A 94 -10.93 6.73 -18.80
N ALA A 95 -9.89 6.99 -18.01
CA ALA A 95 -8.68 7.67 -18.48
C ALA A 95 -7.88 6.85 -19.52
N HIS A 96 -7.87 5.52 -19.42
CA HIS A 96 -6.98 4.67 -20.22
C HIS A 96 -7.61 3.40 -20.78
N GLY A 97 -8.93 3.21 -20.63
CA GLY A 97 -9.67 2.05 -21.14
C GLY A 97 -9.40 0.74 -20.37
N ARG A 98 -8.46 0.76 -19.41
CA ARG A 98 -8.06 -0.42 -18.61
C ARG A 98 -7.46 -0.03 -17.26
N LEU A 99 -7.47 -0.98 -16.35
CA LEU A 99 -6.78 -0.90 -15.07
C LEU A 99 -5.94 -2.16 -14.89
N ASP A 100 -4.63 -2.01 -14.77
CA ASP A 100 -3.69 -3.14 -14.72
C ASP A 100 -3.22 -3.46 -13.31
N VAL A 101 -3.00 -2.43 -12.48
CA VAL A 101 -2.43 -2.59 -11.14
C VAL A 101 -3.19 -1.75 -10.12
N VAL A 102 -3.46 -2.33 -8.97
CA VAL A 102 -4.01 -1.61 -7.81
C VAL A 102 -3.15 -1.87 -6.59
N VAL A 103 -2.77 -0.80 -5.89
CA VAL A 103 -2.10 -0.90 -4.60
C VAL A 103 -3.00 -0.32 -3.51
N ASN A 104 -3.55 -1.20 -2.70
CA ASN A 104 -4.35 -0.82 -1.54
C ASN A 104 -3.42 -0.54 -0.36
N ASN A 105 -2.97 0.71 -0.28
CA ASN A 105 -2.03 1.15 0.75
C ASN A 105 -2.70 1.94 1.88
N ALA A 106 -3.92 2.42 1.71
CA ALA A 106 -4.63 3.15 2.76
C ALA A 106 -4.74 2.32 4.04
N GLY A 107 -4.40 2.94 5.16
CA GLY A 107 -4.47 2.30 6.46
C GLY A 107 -4.28 3.32 7.58
N LEU A 108 -4.87 3.04 8.71
CA LEU A 108 -4.80 3.83 9.92
C LEU A 108 -4.35 2.93 11.06
N GLY A 109 -3.32 3.36 11.78
CA GLY A 109 -2.87 2.76 13.04
C GLY A 109 -3.25 3.64 14.22
N GLY A 110 -2.82 3.24 15.38
CA GLY A 110 -2.96 3.96 16.64
C GLY A 110 -2.37 3.12 17.75
N THR A 111 -2.26 3.70 18.96
CA THR A 111 -1.81 2.98 20.16
C THR A 111 -2.81 3.22 21.27
N SER A 112 -3.37 2.16 21.81
CA SER A 112 -4.24 2.17 22.99
C SER A 112 -4.20 0.81 23.65
N ASP A 113 -4.06 0.75 24.96
CA ASP A 113 -4.16 -0.50 25.68
C ASP A 113 -5.58 -1.08 25.50
N LEU A 114 -5.66 -2.40 25.40
CA LEU A 114 -6.94 -3.06 25.07
C LEU A 114 -8.06 -2.75 26.08
N VAL A 115 -7.70 -2.60 27.34
CA VAL A 115 -8.65 -2.29 28.42
C VAL A 115 -9.23 -0.86 28.31
N ASP A 116 -8.48 0.06 27.71
CA ASP A 116 -8.87 1.47 27.54
C ASP A 116 -9.31 1.81 26.11
N MET A 117 -9.22 0.84 25.19
CA MET A 117 -9.60 1.03 23.80
C MET A 117 -11.10 1.20 23.64
N THR A 118 -11.53 2.32 23.08
CA THR A 118 -12.96 2.57 22.82
C THR A 118 -13.44 1.87 21.55
N ASP A 119 -14.75 1.59 21.47
CA ASP A 119 -15.38 1.03 20.26
C ASP A 119 -15.17 1.93 19.04
N GLU A 120 -15.08 3.26 19.23
CA GLU A 120 -14.81 4.21 18.16
C GLU A 120 -13.38 4.06 17.62
N GLN A 121 -12.38 3.96 18.49
CA GLN A 121 -10.99 3.72 18.10
C GLN A 121 -10.86 2.40 17.32
N TRP A 122 -11.45 1.34 17.86
CA TRP A 122 -11.50 0.03 17.22
C TRP A 122 -12.14 0.12 15.83
N SER A 123 -13.37 0.60 15.75
CA SER A 123 -14.15 0.64 14.51
C SER A 123 -13.51 1.51 13.45
N LYS A 124 -12.94 2.66 13.82
CA LYS A 124 -12.27 3.57 12.90
C LYS A 124 -11.04 2.92 12.24
N VAL A 125 -10.22 2.22 13.02
CA VAL A 125 -9.03 1.53 12.47
C VAL A 125 -9.44 0.40 11.53
N LEU A 126 -10.44 -0.40 11.91
CA LEU A 126 -10.96 -1.47 11.05
C LEU A 126 -11.60 -0.91 9.79
N ASP A 127 -12.36 0.18 9.88
CA ASP A 127 -13.07 0.71 8.71
C ASP A 127 -12.12 1.28 7.66
N VAL A 128 -11.09 2.02 8.07
CA VAL A 128 -10.07 2.51 7.13
C VAL A 128 -9.20 1.37 6.62
N THR A 129 -8.68 0.51 7.51
CA THR A 129 -7.59 -0.41 7.15
C THR A 129 -8.10 -1.70 6.52
N LEU A 130 -9.16 -2.31 7.08
CA LEU A 130 -9.71 -3.57 6.58
C LEU A 130 -10.85 -3.33 5.59
N ASN A 131 -11.89 -2.60 6.01
CA ASN A 131 -13.05 -2.38 5.16
C ASN A 131 -12.70 -1.51 3.93
N GLY A 132 -11.80 -0.51 4.10
CA GLY A 132 -11.28 0.27 2.99
C GLY A 132 -10.54 -0.60 1.96
N THR A 133 -9.64 -1.49 2.42
CA THR A 133 -8.98 -2.45 1.54
C THR A 133 -9.98 -3.38 0.85
N PHE A 134 -11.01 -3.85 1.56
CA PHE A 134 -12.09 -4.65 0.99
C PHE A 134 -12.86 -3.89 -0.11
N ARG A 135 -13.29 -2.64 0.16
CA ARG A 135 -14.01 -1.81 -0.82
C ARG A 135 -13.17 -1.61 -2.08
N CYS A 136 -11.90 -1.22 -1.93
CA CYS A 136 -10.98 -1.03 -3.05
C CYS A 136 -10.71 -2.33 -3.82
N THR A 137 -10.46 -3.45 -3.11
CA THR A 137 -10.25 -4.76 -3.76
C THR A 137 -11.49 -5.16 -4.58
N ARG A 138 -12.69 -5.02 -4.02
CA ARG A 138 -13.94 -5.32 -4.71
C ARG A 138 -14.14 -4.44 -5.95
N ALA A 139 -13.89 -3.14 -5.84
CA ALA A 139 -14.01 -2.21 -6.98
C ALA A 139 -12.97 -2.51 -8.06
N ALA A 140 -11.73 -2.82 -7.67
CA ALA A 140 -10.66 -3.24 -8.58
C ALA A 140 -11.02 -4.51 -9.34
N LEU A 141 -11.52 -5.55 -8.65
CA LEU A 141 -11.93 -6.80 -9.29
C LEU A 141 -13.08 -6.59 -10.28
N ARG A 142 -14.05 -5.74 -9.95
CA ARG A 142 -15.12 -5.36 -10.89
C ARG A 142 -14.60 -4.69 -12.15
N ALA A 143 -13.63 -3.77 -12.00
CA ALA A 143 -13.00 -3.07 -13.12
C ALA A 143 -12.14 -4.02 -13.97
N MET A 144 -11.31 -4.87 -13.34
CA MET A 144 -10.38 -5.77 -14.03
C MET A 144 -11.05 -6.96 -14.70
N ARG A 145 -12.20 -7.42 -14.18
CA ARG A 145 -12.95 -8.54 -14.75
C ARG A 145 -13.32 -8.36 -16.23
N GLY A 146 -13.55 -7.12 -16.65
CA GLY A 146 -13.93 -6.79 -18.03
C GLY A 146 -12.75 -6.43 -18.95
N THR A 147 -11.52 -6.30 -18.43
CA THR A 147 -10.37 -5.76 -19.16
C THR A 147 -9.21 -6.74 -19.35
N GLY A 148 -9.42 -8.03 -19.03
CA GLY A 148 -8.45 -9.09 -19.32
C GLY A 148 -7.41 -9.37 -18.25
N GLY A 149 -7.73 -9.10 -16.99
CA GLY A 149 -6.87 -9.42 -15.84
C GLY A 149 -6.16 -8.21 -15.24
N GLY A 150 -5.31 -8.46 -14.26
CA GLY A 150 -4.57 -7.41 -13.56
C GLY A 150 -3.88 -7.92 -12.30
N VAL A 151 -3.38 -6.99 -11.50
CA VAL A 151 -2.70 -7.29 -10.23
C VAL A 151 -3.21 -6.37 -9.12
N ILE A 152 -3.52 -6.95 -7.98
CA ILE A 152 -3.82 -6.22 -6.74
C ILE A 152 -2.75 -6.53 -5.72
N VAL A 153 -2.15 -5.48 -5.13
CA VAL A 153 -1.19 -5.60 -4.02
C VAL A 153 -1.76 -4.90 -2.81
N ASN A 154 -2.04 -5.66 -1.75
CA ASN A 154 -2.53 -5.13 -0.48
C ASN A 154 -1.35 -4.82 0.46
N ASN A 155 -1.39 -3.69 1.14
CA ASN A 155 -0.40 -3.36 2.16
C ASN A 155 -0.87 -3.88 3.53
N ALA A 156 -0.39 -5.06 3.93
CA ALA A 156 -0.58 -5.64 5.25
C ALA A 156 0.43 -5.05 6.29
N SER A 157 0.90 -5.83 7.24
CA SER A 157 1.96 -5.48 8.19
C SER A 157 2.42 -6.73 8.93
N VAL A 158 3.67 -6.79 9.39
CA VAL A 158 4.15 -7.86 10.27
C VAL A 158 3.32 -7.98 11.56
N VAL A 159 2.67 -6.90 12.00
CA VAL A 159 1.77 -6.89 13.16
C VAL A 159 0.53 -7.76 12.93
N GLY A 160 0.17 -8.08 11.67
CA GLY A 160 -0.87 -9.05 11.36
C GLY A 160 -0.49 -10.50 11.70
N TRP A 161 0.80 -10.79 11.85
CA TRP A 161 1.32 -12.11 12.31
C TRP A 161 1.84 -12.09 13.75
N ARG A 162 2.27 -10.91 14.24
CA ARG A 162 3.00 -10.77 15.50
C ARG A 162 2.23 -9.91 16.47
N ALA A 163 2.38 -10.19 17.76
CA ALA A 163 1.80 -9.35 18.79
C ALA A 163 2.61 -8.07 18.99
N GLN A 164 1.91 -6.95 19.16
CA GLN A 164 2.46 -5.68 19.63
C GLN A 164 1.47 -5.04 20.61
N ALA A 165 1.93 -4.74 21.82
CA ALA A 165 1.12 -4.08 22.83
C ALA A 165 0.53 -2.77 22.30
N GLY A 166 -0.70 -2.44 22.69
CA GLY A 166 -1.42 -1.25 22.27
C GLY A 166 -1.94 -1.25 20.83
N GLN A 167 -1.76 -2.34 20.07
CA GLN A 167 -2.13 -2.38 18.65
C GLN A 167 -3.17 -3.45 18.29
N ALA A 168 -4.01 -3.84 19.22
CA ALA A 168 -4.98 -4.93 18.99
C ALA A 168 -5.89 -4.68 17.77
N HIS A 169 -6.44 -3.47 17.61
CA HIS A 169 -7.28 -3.07 16.47
C HIS A 169 -6.52 -3.13 15.14
N TYR A 170 -5.29 -2.60 15.12
CA TYR A 170 -4.45 -2.58 13.91
C TYR A 170 -3.98 -3.98 13.53
N ALA A 171 -3.58 -4.79 14.51
CA ALA A 171 -3.20 -6.19 14.30
C ALA A 171 -4.37 -7.00 13.72
N ALA A 172 -5.57 -6.87 14.29
CA ALA A 172 -6.77 -7.52 13.80
C ALA A 172 -7.10 -7.09 12.35
N ALA A 173 -7.04 -5.78 12.06
CA ALA A 173 -7.27 -5.26 10.72
C ALA A 173 -6.25 -5.81 9.71
N LYS A 174 -4.97 -5.81 10.03
CA LYS A 174 -3.89 -6.28 9.14
C LYS A 174 -3.90 -7.80 8.95
N ALA A 175 -4.24 -8.57 9.99
CA ALA A 175 -4.52 -10.01 9.86
C ALA A 175 -5.73 -10.26 8.93
N GLY A 176 -6.78 -9.46 9.06
CA GLY A 176 -7.94 -9.47 8.17
C GLY A 176 -7.57 -9.17 6.71
N VAL A 177 -6.69 -8.20 6.46
CA VAL A 177 -6.16 -7.90 5.10
C VAL A 177 -5.43 -9.11 4.51
N MET A 178 -4.63 -9.83 5.31
CA MET A 178 -3.95 -11.05 4.84
C MET A 178 -4.94 -12.16 4.49
N ALA A 179 -6.00 -12.34 5.30
CA ALA A 179 -7.04 -13.32 5.02
C ALA A 179 -7.85 -12.92 3.77
N LEU A 180 -8.24 -11.66 3.65
CA LEU A 180 -8.91 -11.10 2.47
C LEU A 180 -8.08 -11.34 1.19
N THR A 181 -6.76 -11.11 1.25
CA THR A 181 -5.84 -11.32 0.14
C THR A 181 -5.92 -12.76 -0.37
N ARG A 182 -5.84 -13.74 0.53
CA ARG A 182 -5.89 -15.18 0.16
C ARG A 182 -7.23 -15.58 -0.45
N CYS A 183 -8.34 -15.14 0.13
CA CYS A 183 -9.68 -15.43 -0.39
C CYS A 183 -9.89 -14.77 -1.76
N ALA A 184 -9.59 -13.47 -1.86
CA ALA A 184 -9.73 -12.72 -3.12
C ALA A 184 -8.86 -13.31 -4.24
N ALA A 185 -7.67 -13.83 -3.93
CA ALA A 185 -6.77 -14.44 -4.90
C ALA A 185 -7.38 -15.68 -5.58
N ILE A 186 -8.05 -16.54 -4.81
CA ILE A 186 -8.72 -17.75 -5.33
C ILE A 186 -9.86 -17.34 -6.26
N GLU A 187 -10.70 -16.39 -5.83
CA GLU A 187 -11.84 -15.93 -6.63
C GLU A 187 -11.41 -15.17 -7.89
N ALA A 188 -10.34 -14.36 -7.78
CA ALA A 188 -9.84 -13.51 -8.85
C ALA A 188 -9.11 -14.29 -9.96
N ALA A 189 -8.60 -15.48 -9.66
CA ALA A 189 -7.87 -16.32 -10.63
C ALA A 189 -8.70 -16.61 -11.89
N ALA A 190 -10.01 -16.80 -11.74
CA ALA A 190 -10.93 -17.02 -12.87
C ALA A 190 -11.01 -15.83 -13.86
N TYR A 191 -10.56 -14.65 -13.43
CA TYR A 191 -10.54 -13.42 -14.24
C TYR A 191 -9.14 -13.03 -14.72
N GLY A 192 -8.13 -13.89 -14.45
CA GLY A 192 -6.74 -13.58 -14.75
C GLY A 192 -6.15 -12.48 -13.84
N VAL A 193 -6.71 -12.27 -12.64
CA VAL A 193 -6.23 -11.29 -11.68
C VAL A 193 -5.45 -11.98 -10.57
N ARG A 194 -4.24 -11.49 -10.29
CA ARG A 194 -3.43 -11.92 -9.14
C ARG A 194 -3.66 -10.97 -7.97
N VAL A 195 -3.78 -11.49 -6.78
CA VAL A 195 -3.94 -10.71 -5.55
C VAL A 195 -2.92 -11.17 -4.53
N ASN A 196 -1.98 -10.28 -4.18
CA ASN A 196 -0.94 -10.55 -3.19
C ASN A 196 -0.89 -9.44 -2.16
N ALA A 197 -0.12 -9.61 -1.10
CA ALA A 197 0.13 -8.59 -0.12
C ALA A 197 1.62 -8.45 0.19
N VAL A 198 2.05 -7.23 0.53
CA VAL A 198 3.30 -6.99 1.25
C VAL A 198 3.01 -6.84 2.73
N SER A 199 3.93 -7.29 3.57
CA SER A 199 3.85 -7.19 5.02
C SER A 199 5.11 -6.52 5.56
N PRO A 200 5.16 -5.16 5.54
CA PRO A 200 6.30 -4.43 6.03
C PRO A 200 6.45 -4.53 7.55
N SER A 201 7.70 -4.48 8.02
CA SER A 201 8.03 -4.12 9.40
C SER A 201 8.08 -2.60 9.57
N LEU A 202 9.09 -2.08 10.23
CA LEU A 202 9.23 -0.65 10.46
C LEU A 202 9.71 0.05 9.17
N ALA A 203 8.79 0.74 8.49
CA ALA A 203 9.13 1.64 7.37
C ALA A 203 8.99 3.09 7.83
N MET A 204 10.07 3.85 7.75
CA MET A 204 10.11 5.22 8.27
C MET A 204 9.42 6.20 7.34
N HIS A 205 8.53 7.02 7.91
CA HIS A 205 7.92 8.14 7.20
C HIS A 205 7.53 9.27 8.19
N PRO A 206 7.39 10.51 7.73
CA PRO A 206 7.17 11.68 8.61
C PRO A 206 5.95 11.59 9.52
N HIS A 207 4.91 10.87 9.12
CA HIS A 207 3.74 10.68 9.98
C HIS A 207 4.05 9.75 11.15
N LEU A 208 4.79 8.67 10.93
CA LEU A 208 5.20 7.74 11.99
C LEU A 208 6.03 8.47 13.07
N VAL A 209 6.97 9.31 12.65
CA VAL A 209 7.78 10.14 13.57
C VAL A 209 6.91 11.06 14.45
N LYS A 210 5.79 11.55 13.92
CA LYS A 210 4.88 12.45 14.66
C LYS A 210 4.01 11.73 15.69
N VAL A 211 3.72 10.45 15.48
CA VAL A 211 2.79 9.66 16.33
C VAL A 211 3.49 8.65 17.21
N THR A 212 4.82 8.57 17.14
CA THR A 212 5.64 7.61 17.88
C THR A 212 6.69 8.36 18.71
N THR A 213 6.89 7.96 19.97
CA THR A 213 7.96 8.58 20.78
C THR A 213 9.34 8.13 20.30
N PRO A 214 10.39 8.96 20.50
CA PRO A 214 11.77 8.58 20.13
C PRO A 214 12.23 7.27 20.77
N GLU A 215 11.81 7.00 22.02
CA GLU A 215 12.15 5.80 22.78
C GLU A 215 11.53 4.56 22.13
N LEU A 216 10.24 4.61 21.81
CA LEU A 216 9.55 3.51 21.12
C LEU A 216 10.12 3.29 19.73
N LEU A 217 10.47 4.37 19.02
CA LEU A 217 11.08 4.27 17.70
C LEU A 217 12.46 3.58 17.77
N ALA A 218 13.27 3.92 18.78
CA ALA A 218 14.56 3.27 19.03
C ALA A 218 14.39 1.79 19.38
N GLU A 219 13.39 1.45 20.22
CA GLU A 219 13.06 0.07 20.57
C GLU A 219 12.65 -0.74 19.33
N LEU A 220 11.74 -0.19 18.51
CA LEU A 220 11.29 -0.86 17.29
C LEU A 220 12.45 -1.05 16.30
N THR A 221 13.32 -0.04 16.16
CA THR A 221 14.50 -0.13 15.29
C THR A 221 15.49 -1.18 15.79
N ALA A 222 15.66 -1.32 17.10
CA ALA A 222 16.53 -2.33 17.69
C ALA A 222 16.06 -3.79 17.44
N ARG A 223 14.79 -3.98 17.12
CA ARG A 223 14.24 -5.29 16.74
C ARG A 223 14.54 -5.66 15.29
N GLU A 224 14.96 -4.70 14.46
CA GLU A 224 15.35 -4.96 13.08
C GLU A 224 16.79 -5.53 13.05
N ALA A 225 17.00 -6.67 12.37
CA ALA A 225 18.30 -7.33 12.31
C ALA A 225 19.40 -6.45 11.68
N PHE A 226 19.01 -5.54 10.77
CA PHE A 226 19.94 -4.58 10.16
C PHE A 226 20.22 -3.37 11.06
N GLY A 227 19.57 -3.24 12.23
CA GLY A 227 19.71 -2.10 13.12
C GLY A 227 19.22 -0.77 12.53
N ARG A 228 18.39 -0.83 11.50
CA ARG A 228 17.73 0.31 10.85
C ARG A 228 16.32 -0.04 10.43
N TYR A 229 15.51 0.98 10.23
CA TYR A 229 14.21 0.86 9.57
C TYR A 229 14.36 0.71 8.04
N ALA A 230 13.32 0.24 7.38
CA ALA A 230 13.24 0.24 5.93
C ALA A 230 12.90 1.64 5.41
N GLU A 231 13.51 2.03 4.31
CA GLU A 231 13.06 3.17 3.53
C GLU A 231 11.75 2.81 2.79
N PRO A 232 10.80 3.74 2.62
CA PRO A 232 9.54 3.45 1.92
C PRO A 232 9.74 2.87 0.51
N TRP A 233 10.80 3.28 -0.20
CA TRP A 233 11.11 2.78 -1.52
C TRP A 233 11.61 1.31 -1.51
N GLU A 234 12.19 0.81 -0.42
CA GLU A 234 12.56 -0.62 -0.30
C GLU A 234 11.30 -1.49 -0.27
N VAL A 235 10.22 -1.02 0.38
CA VAL A 235 8.91 -1.69 0.33
C VAL A 235 8.29 -1.57 -1.06
N ALA A 236 8.37 -0.39 -1.68
CA ALA A 236 7.86 -0.15 -3.02
C ALA A 236 8.53 -1.04 -4.08
N ASN A 237 9.82 -1.38 -3.95
CA ASN A 237 10.49 -2.33 -4.85
C ASN A 237 9.85 -3.72 -4.82
N VAL A 238 9.44 -4.21 -3.66
CA VAL A 238 8.71 -5.49 -3.55
C VAL A 238 7.31 -5.38 -4.15
N ILE A 239 6.65 -4.22 -3.98
CA ILE A 239 5.35 -3.95 -4.63
C ILE A 239 5.52 -3.94 -6.15
N VAL A 240 6.57 -3.31 -6.72
CA VAL A 240 6.89 -3.36 -8.15
C VAL A 240 7.09 -4.80 -8.62
N PHE A 241 7.86 -5.62 -7.89
CA PHE A 241 8.03 -7.03 -8.21
C PHE A 241 6.68 -7.76 -8.27
N LEU A 242 5.83 -7.59 -7.26
CA LEU A 242 4.50 -8.22 -7.23
C LEU A 242 3.56 -7.70 -8.32
N ALA A 243 3.69 -6.44 -8.72
CA ALA A 243 2.90 -5.83 -9.78
C ALA A 243 3.37 -6.24 -11.19
N SER A 244 4.62 -6.67 -11.34
CA SER A 244 5.24 -7.03 -12.61
C SER A 244 5.00 -8.49 -13.00
N ASP A 245 5.41 -8.84 -14.23
CA ASP A 245 5.35 -10.20 -14.75
C ASP A 245 6.38 -11.14 -14.09
N TYR A 246 7.36 -10.61 -13.35
CA TYR A 246 8.31 -11.42 -12.57
C TYR A 246 7.64 -12.28 -11.47
N SER A 247 6.45 -11.88 -11.02
CA SER A 247 5.65 -12.63 -10.06
C SER A 247 4.43 -13.31 -10.69
N SER A 248 4.50 -13.63 -12.00
CA SER A 248 3.36 -14.14 -12.78
C SER A 248 2.72 -15.44 -12.23
N TYR A 249 3.46 -16.23 -11.45
CA TYR A 249 2.96 -17.46 -10.81
C TYR A 249 2.57 -17.26 -9.34
N MET A 250 2.57 -16.02 -8.84
CA MET A 250 2.26 -15.71 -7.43
C MET A 250 0.87 -15.08 -7.30
N THR A 251 0.01 -15.74 -6.52
CA THR A 251 -1.28 -15.19 -6.07
C THR A 251 -1.64 -15.75 -4.69
N GLY A 252 -2.26 -14.95 -3.84
CA GLY A 252 -2.60 -15.32 -2.47
C GLY A 252 -1.44 -15.22 -1.47
N GLU A 253 -0.27 -14.76 -1.91
CA GLU A 253 0.92 -14.67 -1.08
C GLU A 253 0.93 -13.39 -0.24
N VAL A 254 1.50 -13.51 0.95
CA VAL A 254 1.80 -12.39 1.86
C VAL A 254 3.31 -12.35 2.06
N VAL A 255 3.97 -11.41 1.39
CA VAL A 255 5.42 -11.31 1.34
C VAL A 255 5.92 -10.37 2.44
N ALA A 256 6.69 -10.87 3.39
CA ALA A 256 7.33 -10.04 4.40
C ALA A 256 8.40 -9.14 3.77
N VAL A 257 8.34 -7.84 4.09
CA VAL A 257 9.39 -6.86 3.78
C VAL A 257 9.94 -6.37 5.11
N SER A 258 10.80 -7.20 5.69
CA SER A 258 11.22 -7.07 7.09
C SER A 258 12.59 -7.65 7.31
N SER A 259 13.38 -7.02 8.16
CA SER A 259 14.61 -7.59 8.72
C SER A 259 14.43 -8.04 10.18
N GLN A 260 13.20 -8.10 10.68
CA GLN A 260 12.95 -8.62 12.03
C GLN A 260 13.18 -10.14 12.09
N HIS A 261 13.68 -10.62 13.20
CA HIS A 261 13.73 -12.05 13.48
C HIS A 261 12.31 -12.65 13.52
N ALA A 262 12.20 -13.87 13.07
CA ALA A 262 10.94 -14.62 13.03
C ALA A 262 10.39 -14.89 14.45
#